data_c57869efba44f9b72376673667603766
#
_entry.id   c57869efba44f9b72376673667603766
#
_cell.length_a   1.000
_cell.length_b   1.000
_cell.length_c   1.000
_cell.angle_alpha   90.00
_cell.angle_beta   90.00
_cell.angle_gamma   90.00
#
_symmetry.space_group_name_H-M   'P 1'
#
loop_
_entity.id
_entity.type
_entity.pdbx_description
1 polymer ?
#
loop_
_entity_poly.entity_id
_entity_poly.type
_entity_poly.pdbx_seq_one_letter_code
_entity_poly.pdbx_strand_id
1 'polypeptide(L)'
;MKTSRTVLVSLLLLAGLLSRPRPPILSAAPPDPGADPGGYAIDLQVSQANGRSTWRYTIAKATPQTKDLGHFILDLTGCGGQGPTIDSIVSATVDGVDWSDHLEASEGRTGCDVASPNFVKFDDLPAGETHVVEFTLDDVYPPMDARAWLKRGRSCTRQAVLGPGCRGYTRTSTMEADASLVGKLYPDINTYMRRFGFDYTEHPNCTGGLGGHIDGVHGEVDLEPASNRHAFRFHIHIDPVIDGDRCSASTVDRQRNEMKSITNNSTWAPVQGNWDEWQILEWKFKLPAGFQPTANFGHIHQLKAQDGPNNGAPTITITPRSSTSGANKRVQIIHSVDGASTGKGTVVDNIPLSDFEDEWVQVREEMHYTHDGYYSIRITRIRDGKVLIDFQDDHIDMWRIGSSYIRSKFGLYRSLAGGRLDRVPVGQSPLLKNESIWLTDFRVYEKNPNPSPGLPHD
;
A
#
# COMPACT_ATOMS: atom_id res chain seq x y z
N MET A 1 -35.15 -28.93 74.31
CA MET A 1 -35.01 -27.51 73.98
C MET A 1 -33.86 -27.36 72.98
N LYS A 2 -34.14 -27.23 71.70
CA LYS A 2 -33.13 -26.97 70.66
C LYS A 2 -33.48 -25.61 69.96
N THR A 3 -32.65 -24.63 70.21
CA THR A 3 -32.75 -23.29 69.65
C THR A 3 -32.13 -23.27 68.21
N SER A 4 -32.97 -23.02 67.28
CA SER A 4 -32.54 -22.81 65.87
C SER A 4 -32.11 -21.36 65.68
N ARG A 5 -30.87 -21.14 65.21
CA ARG A 5 -30.36 -19.83 64.80
C ARG A 5 -30.52 -19.69 63.29
N THR A 6 -31.36 -18.75 62.86
CA THR A 6 -31.53 -18.36 61.47
C THR A 6 -30.37 -17.39 61.08
N VAL A 7 -29.58 -17.75 60.08
CA VAL A 7 -28.53 -16.89 59.51
C VAL A 7 -29.12 -16.17 58.30
N LEU A 8 -29.19 -14.84 58.38
CA LEU A 8 -29.60 -13.96 57.26
C LEU A 8 -28.38 -13.72 56.38
N VAL A 9 -28.40 -14.23 55.16
CA VAL A 9 -27.37 -13.94 54.15
C VAL A 9 -27.82 -12.74 53.33
N SER A 10 -27.18 -11.60 53.52
CA SER A 10 -27.36 -10.41 52.71
C SER A 10 -26.59 -10.58 51.40
N LEU A 11 -27.30 -10.70 50.29
CA LEU A 11 -26.75 -10.66 48.91
C LEU A 11 -26.48 -9.21 48.53
N LEU A 12 -25.23 -8.77 48.58
CA LEU A 12 -24.79 -7.53 47.94
C LEU A 12 -24.66 -7.76 46.42
N LEU A 13 -25.59 -7.20 45.67
CA LEU A 13 -25.46 -7.06 44.20
C LEU A 13 -24.42 -5.98 43.90
N LEU A 14 -23.20 -6.36 43.59
CA LEU A 14 -22.23 -5.49 42.92
C LEU A 14 -22.66 -5.32 41.43
N ALA A 15 -23.28 -4.20 41.13
CA ALA A 15 -23.47 -3.77 39.73
C ALA A 15 -22.10 -3.38 39.18
N GLY A 16 -21.41 -4.33 38.54
CA GLY A 16 -20.21 -4.06 37.78
C GLY A 16 -20.56 -3.21 36.54
N LEU A 17 -20.18 -1.94 36.56
CA LEU A 17 -20.11 -1.10 35.40
C LEU A 17 -19.08 -1.70 34.43
N LEU A 18 -19.54 -2.53 33.50
CA LEU A 18 -18.77 -2.96 32.36
C LEU A 18 -18.49 -1.71 31.50
N SER A 19 -17.31 -1.13 31.67
CA SER A 19 -16.78 -0.12 30.74
C SER A 19 -16.70 -0.77 29.36
N ARG A 20 -17.59 -0.37 28.44
CA ARG A 20 -17.49 -0.77 27.04
C ARG A 20 -16.13 -0.32 26.55
N PRO A 21 -15.35 -1.19 25.87
CA PRO A 21 -14.11 -0.79 25.24
C PRO A 21 -14.44 0.35 24.25
N ARG A 22 -13.74 1.47 24.37
CA ARG A 22 -13.82 2.53 23.38
C ARG A 22 -13.35 1.95 22.04
N PRO A 23 -14.05 2.22 20.92
CA PRO A 23 -13.58 1.83 19.60
C PRO A 23 -12.19 2.45 19.38
N PRO A 24 -11.29 1.75 18.68
CA PRO A 24 -9.97 2.30 18.36
C PRO A 24 -10.13 3.59 17.56
N ILE A 25 -9.48 4.65 18.01
CA ILE A 25 -9.32 5.87 17.23
C ILE A 25 -8.32 5.54 16.13
N LEU A 26 -8.80 5.43 14.90
CA LEU A 26 -7.93 5.34 13.74
C LEU A 26 -7.52 6.79 13.42
N SER A 27 -6.28 7.15 13.80
CA SER A 27 -5.71 8.41 13.34
C SER A 27 -5.75 8.45 11.82
N ALA A 28 -6.16 9.59 11.25
CA ALA A 28 -6.12 9.80 9.82
C ALA A 28 -4.71 9.49 9.29
N ALA A 29 -4.62 9.00 8.06
CA ALA A 29 -3.34 8.92 7.37
C ALA A 29 -2.65 10.30 7.44
N PRO A 30 -1.34 10.37 7.70
CA PRO A 30 -0.63 11.64 7.70
C PRO A 30 -0.88 12.36 6.36
N PRO A 31 -0.99 13.72 6.36
CA PRO A 31 -1.34 14.47 5.16
C PRO A 31 -0.40 14.15 3.99
N ASP A 32 -0.92 14.16 2.78
CA ASP A 32 -0.13 13.98 1.56
C ASP A 32 1.08 14.92 1.57
N PRO A 33 2.30 14.42 1.33
CA PRO A 33 3.49 15.28 1.24
C PRO A 33 3.28 16.30 0.11
N GLY A 34 3.32 17.58 0.45
CA GLY A 34 3.11 18.68 -0.51
C GLY A 34 1.65 19.06 -0.77
N ALA A 35 0.66 18.40 -0.18
CA ALA A 35 -0.69 18.90 -0.15
C ALA A 35 -0.79 20.03 0.90
N ASP A 36 -1.28 21.20 0.49
CA ASP A 36 -1.76 22.19 1.44
C ASP A 36 -2.96 21.58 2.19
N PRO A 37 -2.89 21.32 3.51
CA PRO A 37 -3.99 20.74 4.27
C PRO A 37 -5.23 21.64 4.27
N GLY A 38 -5.18 22.75 3.54
CA GLY A 38 -6.31 23.69 3.42
C GLY A 38 -6.69 24.35 4.72
N GLY A 39 -5.85 24.22 5.75
CA GLY A 39 -6.11 24.73 7.07
C GLY A 39 -7.13 23.91 7.87
N TYR A 40 -7.34 22.63 7.54
CA TYR A 40 -8.18 21.70 8.30
C TYR A 40 -7.42 20.46 8.75
N ALA A 41 -7.73 19.97 9.95
CA ALA A 41 -7.37 18.66 10.45
C ALA A 41 -8.58 17.73 10.37
N ILE A 42 -8.38 16.49 9.95
CA ILE A 42 -9.44 15.49 9.84
C ILE A 42 -9.07 14.28 10.70
N ASP A 43 -9.92 13.93 11.67
CA ASP A 43 -9.84 12.70 12.46
C ASP A 43 -10.97 11.77 12.06
N LEU A 44 -10.71 10.46 12.03
CA LEU A 44 -11.68 9.41 11.69
C LEU A 44 -11.89 8.43 12.85
N GLN A 45 -13.14 8.14 13.13
CA GLN A 45 -13.56 7.01 13.95
C GLN A 45 -14.48 6.11 13.14
N VAL A 46 -14.23 4.79 13.20
CA VAL A 46 -15.08 3.79 12.55
C VAL A 46 -15.59 2.83 13.61
N SER A 47 -16.89 2.59 13.63
CA SER A 47 -17.52 1.60 14.48
C SER A 47 -18.34 0.62 13.65
N GLN A 48 -18.53 -0.59 14.18
CA GLN A 48 -19.29 -1.63 13.52
C GLN A 48 -20.37 -2.16 14.46
N ALA A 49 -21.59 -2.25 13.98
CA ALA A 49 -22.71 -2.81 14.72
C ALA A 49 -23.77 -3.38 13.76
N ASN A 50 -24.35 -4.54 14.09
CA ASN A 50 -25.46 -5.14 13.34
C ASN A 50 -25.18 -5.31 11.84
N GLY A 51 -23.95 -5.69 11.45
CA GLY A 51 -23.55 -5.87 10.05
C GLY A 51 -23.40 -4.57 9.26
N ARG A 52 -23.27 -3.44 9.92
CA ARG A 52 -23.09 -2.11 9.33
C ARG A 52 -21.85 -1.44 9.87
N SER A 53 -21.29 -0.50 9.12
CA SER A 53 -20.18 0.35 9.57
C SER A 53 -20.62 1.81 9.64
N THR A 54 -20.28 2.49 10.74
CA THR A 54 -20.52 3.92 10.94
C THR A 54 -19.19 4.65 10.90
N TRP A 55 -19.13 5.68 10.07
CA TRP A 55 -17.96 6.49 9.76
C TRP A 55 -18.17 7.89 10.30
N ARG A 56 -17.28 8.34 11.18
CA ARG A 56 -17.37 9.64 11.86
C ARG A 56 -16.10 10.44 11.61
N TYR A 57 -16.18 11.44 10.78
CA TYR A 57 -15.10 12.39 10.50
C TYR A 57 -15.28 13.63 11.37
N THR A 58 -14.25 13.96 12.15
CA THR A 58 -14.18 15.24 12.86
C THR A 58 -13.25 16.16 12.08
N ILE A 59 -13.79 17.25 11.52
CA ILE A 59 -13.10 18.18 10.63
C ILE A 59 -12.96 19.50 11.36
N ALA A 60 -11.77 19.83 11.83
CA ALA A 60 -11.49 21.03 12.62
C ALA A 60 -10.63 22.04 11.83
N LYS A 61 -10.91 23.32 11.97
CA LYS A 61 -10.02 24.37 11.46
C LYS A 61 -8.66 24.30 12.16
N ALA A 62 -7.58 24.33 11.39
CA ALA A 62 -6.23 24.35 11.93
C ALA A 62 -5.88 25.70 12.58
N THR A 63 -6.51 26.79 12.11
CA THR A 63 -6.36 28.13 12.67
C THR A 63 -7.69 28.88 12.64
N PRO A 64 -7.92 29.85 13.55
CA PRO A 64 -9.14 30.69 13.54
C PRO A 64 -9.35 31.50 12.25
N GLN A 65 -8.28 31.74 11.48
CA GLN A 65 -8.33 32.47 10.21
C GLN A 65 -8.77 31.62 9.03
N THR A 66 -8.84 30.29 9.21
CA THR A 66 -9.33 29.38 8.19
C THR A 66 -10.80 29.68 7.87
N LYS A 67 -11.13 29.85 6.59
CA LYS A 67 -12.52 30.11 6.15
C LYS A 67 -13.40 28.91 6.47
N ASP A 68 -14.70 29.18 6.64
CA ASP A 68 -15.69 28.11 6.87
C ASP A 68 -15.70 27.08 5.73
N LEU A 69 -15.92 25.84 6.11
CA LEU A 69 -16.07 24.71 5.20
C LEU A 69 -17.48 24.73 4.62
N GLY A 70 -17.60 24.83 3.30
CA GLY A 70 -18.90 24.77 2.63
C GLY A 70 -19.31 23.36 2.21
N HIS A 71 -18.31 22.53 1.82
CA HIS A 71 -18.56 21.15 1.40
C HIS A 71 -17.42 20.23 1.86
N PHE A 72 -17.81 19.03 2.26
CA PHE A 72 -16.91 17.88 2.43
C PHE A 72 -17.25 16.83 1.39
N ILE A 73 -16.27 16.41 0.61
CA ILE A 73 -16.44 15.40 -0.45
C ILE A 73 -15.49 14.26 -0.15
N LEU A 74 -16.01 13.04 -0.12
CA LEU A 74 -15.23 11.82 0.12
C LEU A 74 -15.26 10.92 -1.11
N ASP A 75 -14.10 10.52 -1.57
CA ASP A 75 -13.91 9.54 -2.66
C ASP A 75 -14.29 8.13 -2.18
N LEU A 76 -15.14 7.46 -2.94
CA LEU A 76 -15.59 6.10 -2.71
C LEU A 76 -15.09 5.11 -3.77
N THR A 77 -14.19 5.54 -4.68
CA THR A 77 -13.76 4.74 -5.84
C THR A 77 -12.72 3.67 -5.52
N GLY A 78 -12.23 3.59 -4.28
CA GLY A 78 -11.10 2.73 -3.91
C GLY A 78 -11.21 1.24 -4.30
N CYS A 79 -12.41 0.76 -4.67
CA CYS A 79 -12.70 -0.65 -4.89
C CYS A 79 -13.42 -0.96 -6.22
N GLY A 80 -13.35 -0.06 -7.19
CA GLY A 80 -14.13 -0.23 -8.42
C GLY A 80 -15.61 -0.47 -8.09
N GLY A 81 -16.23 -1.46 -8.68
CA GLY A 81 -17.65 -1.79 -8.42
C GLY A 81 -17.95 -2.52 -7.10
N GLN A 82 -16.95 -2.82 -6.27
CA GLN A 82 -17.12 -3.52 -4.98
C GLN A 82 -17.09 -2.58 -3.76
N GLY A 83 -16.84 -1.29 -3.96
CA GLY A 83 -16.90 -0.26 -2.92
C GLY A 83 -18.34 0.21 -2.63
N PRO A 84 -18.54 0.98 -1.56
CA PRO A 84 -19.80 1.63 -1.31
C PRO A 84 -20.09 2.70 -2.35
N THR A 85 -21.36 2.96 -2.58
CA THR A 85 -21.85 4.11 -3.35
C THR A 85 -22.68 5.01 -2.43
N ILE A 86 -23.17 6.13 -2.93
CA ILE A 86 -24.10 6.97 -2.18
C ILE A 86 -25.34 6.18 -1.72
N ASP A 87 -25.80 5.23 -2.54
CA ASP A 87 -26.97 4.38 -2.23
C ASP A 87 -26.68 3.40 -1.09
N SER A 88 -25.43 3.15 -0.76
CA SER A 88 -25.02 2.34 0.41
C SER A 88 -25.18 3.11 1.74
N ILE A 89 -25.43 4.42 1.71
CA ILE A 89 -25.57 5.25 2.91
C ILE A 89 -26.99 5.13 3.44
N VAL A 90 -27.14 4.52 4.62
CA VAL A 90 -28.46 4.31 5.26
C VAL A 90 -28.84 5.44 6.21
N SER A 91 -27.88 6.26 6.64
CA SER A 91 -28.11 7.47 7.41
C SER A 91 -26.89 8.38 7.33
N ALA A 92 -27.10 9.69 7.38
CA ALA A 92 -26.04 10.69 7.44
C ALA A 92 -26.42 11.84 8.38
N THR A 93 -25.44 12.35 9.12
CA THR A 93 -25.63 13.53 9.97
C THR A 93 -24.43 14.48 9.85
N VAL A 94 -24.69 15.79 10.04
CA VAL A 94 -23.68 16.80 10.25
C VAL A 94 -23.97 17.49 11.58
N ASP A 95 -22.98 17.47 12.48
CA ASP A 95 -23.09 18.03 13.83
C ASP A 95 -24.29 17.48 14.62
N GLY A 96 -24.66 16.20 14.33
CA GLY A 96 -25.78 15.49 14.94
C GLY A 96 -27.16 15.80 14.36
N VAL A 97 -27.25 16.65 13.33
CA VAL A 97 -28.47 16.94 12.58
C VAL A 97 -28.54 16.01 11.36
N ASP A 98 -29.72 15.48 11.05
CA ASP A 98 -29.93 14.65 9.84
C ASP A 98 -29.57 15.45 8.59
N TRP A 99 -28.73 14.82 7.74
CA TRP A 99 -28.17 15.45 6.53
C TRP A 99 -28.42 14.62 5.27
N SER A 100 -29.29 13.62 5.36
CA SER A 100 -29.54 12.66 4.27
C SER A 100 -30.04 13.31 2.98
N ASP A 101 -30.82 14.39 3.09
CA ASP A 101 -31.34 15.16 1.94
C ASP A 101 -30.29 16.13 1.33
N HIS A 102 -29.13 16.29 1.96
CA HIS A 102 -28.03 17.16 1.52
C HIS A 102 -26.84 16.38 0.95
N LEU A 103 -27.04 15.09 0.64
CA LEU A 103 -26.02 14.28 0.01
C LEU A 103 -26.12 14.37 -1.51
N GLU A 104 -24.97 14.58 -2.15
CA GLU A 104 -24.87 14.61 -3.61
C GLU A 104 -23.76 13.67 -4.12
N ALA A 105 -23.97 13.07 -5.29
CA ALA A 105 -23.01 12.22 -6.00
C ALA A 105 -22.83 12.62 -7.47
N SER A 106 -23.44 13.73 -7.92
CA SER A 106 -23.41 14.13 -9.32
C SER A 106 -22.14 14.89 -9.69
N GLU A 107 -21.47 14.45 -10.73
CA GLU A 107 -20.38 15.18 -11.38
C GLU A 107 -20.85 16.57 -11.81
N GLY A 108 -19.95 17.57 -11.72
CA GLY A 108 -20.18 18.93 -12.20
C GLY A 108 -20.77 19.93 -11.17
N ARG A 109 -21.22 19.49 -10.01
CA ARG A 109 -21.70 20.35 -8.93
C ARG A 109 -20.79 20.44 -7.70
N THR A 110 -19.64 19.76 -7.73
CA THR A 110 -18.72 19.73 -6.58
C THR A 110 -18.06 21.07 -6.33
N GLY A 111 -17.85 21.87 -7.38
CA GLY A 111 -17.05 23.08 -7.34
C GLY A 111 -15.59 22.82 -6.95
N CYS A 112 -15.16 21.56 -7.02
CA CYS A 112 -13.81 21.04 -6.90
C CYS A 112 -13.49 20.23 -8.16
N ASP A 113 -12.22 20.09 -8.47
CA ASP A 113 -11.77 19.15 -9.52
C ASP A 113 -11.73 17.73 -8.93
N VAL A 114 -12.90 17.12 -8.85
CA VAL A 114 -13.09 15.76 -8.35
C VAL A 114 -13.06 14.81 -9.54
N ALA A 115 -11.86 14.32 -9.86
CA ALA A 115 -11.67 13.29 -10.89
C ALA A 115 -11.99 11.90 -10.33
N SER A 116 -13.24 11.68 -9.90
CA SER A 116 -13.71 10.42 -9.34
C SER A 116 -15.15 10.16 -9.81
N PRO A 117 -15.43 8.99 -10.40
CA PRO A 117 -16.78 8.63 -10.82
C PRO A 117 -17.70 8.22 -9.65
N ASN A 118 -17.16 8.02 -8.46
CA ASN A 118 -17.91 7.59 -7.29
C ASN A 118 -17.42 8.32 -6.04
N PHE A 119 -18.24 9.24 -5.55
CA PHE A 119 -17.98 10.02 -4.35
C PHE A 119 -19.29 10.36 -3.63
N VAL A 120 -19.19 10.78 -2.37
CA VAL A 120 -20.29 11.43 -1.65
C VAL A 120 -19.88 12.85 -1.28
N LYS A 121 -20.75 13.82 -1.57
CA LYS A 121 -20.62 15.21 -1.17
C LYS A 121 -21.63 15.52 -0.08
N PHE A 122 -21.13 16.02 1.04
CA PHE A 122 -21.91 16.66 2.08
C PHE A 122 -21.97 18.16 1.77
N ASP A 123 -23.10 18.60 1.26
CA ASP A 123 -23.27 19.97 0.78
C ASP A 123 -23.78 20.91 1.89
N ASP A 124 -23.61 22.21 1.68
CA ASP A 124 -24.16 23.30 2.52
C ASP A 124 -23.84 23.17 4.02
N LEU A 125 -22.59 22.78 4.34
CA LEU A 125 -22.15 22.71 5.74
C LEU A 125 -22.33 24.07 6.43
N PRO A 126 -22.85 24.11 7.68
CA PRO A 126 -23.03 25.35 8.43
C PRO A 126 -21.68 26.01 8.73
N ALA A 127 -21.69 27.32 9.07
CA ALA A 127 -20.47 27.96 9.55
C ALA A 127 -20.06 27.40 10.91
N GLY A 128 -18.78 27.06 11.10
CA GLY A 128 -18.28 26.45 12.34
C GLY A 128 -16.77 26.27 12.39
N GLU A 129 -16.23 26.12 13.61
CA GLU A 129 -14.82 25.83 13.84
C GLU A 129 -14.50 24.34 13.67
N THR A 130 -15.49 23.49 13.93
CA THR A 130 -15.38 22.04 13.83
C THR A 130 -16.70 21.47 13.34
N HIS A 131 -16.64 20.53 12.43
CA HIS A 131 -17.78 19.75 11.97
C HIS A 131 -17.58 18.28 12.25
N VAL A 132 -18.64 17.61 12.63
CA VAL A 132 -18.72 16.17 12.76
C VAL A 132 -19.62 15.63 11.66
N VAL A 133 -19.00 15.08 10.61
CA VAL A 133 -19.71 14.38 9.53
C VAL A 133 -19.75 12.92 9.88
N GLU A 134 -20.95 12.36 10.03
CA GLU A 134 -21.14 10.96 10.38
C GLU A 134 -22.12 10.32 9.39
N PHE A 135 -21.79 9.12 8.90
CA PHE A 135 -22.70 8.33 8.07
C PHE A 135 -22.56 6.83 8.37
N THR A 136 -23.65 6.13 8.18
CA THR A 136 -23.70 4.66 8.34
C THR A 136 -23.94 4.02 6.99
N LEU A 137 -23.14 2.99 6.69
CA LEU A 137 -23.25 2.18 5.47
C LEU A 137 -24.05 0.91 5.73
N ASP A 138 -24.68 0.39 4.69
CA ASP A 138 -25.52 -0.82 4.68
C ASP A 138 -24.77 -2.11 5.03
N ASP A 139 -23.43 -2.09 4.95
CA ASP A 139 -22.55 -3.22 5.24
C ASP A 139 -21.29 -2.78 6.00
N VAL A 140 -20.43 -3.75 6.33
CA VAL A 140 -19.10 -3.53 6.93
C VAL A 140 -18.07 -3.33 5.83
N TYR A 141 -17.49 -2.13 5.80
CA TYR A 141 -16.39 -1.79 4.90
C TYR A 141 -15.13 -1.51 5.73
N PRO A 142 -13.95 -2.07 5.34
CA PRO A 142 -12.70 -1.80 6.01
C PRO A 142 -12.22 -0.37 5.70
N PRO A 143 -11.49 0.30 6.61
CA PRO A 143 -10.81 1.55 6.29
C PRO A 143 -9.69 1.33 5.27
N MET A 144 -9.75 2.06 4.16
CA MET A 144 -8.74 2.05 3.09
C MET A 144 -8.34 3.47 2.72
N ASP A 145 -7.21 3.63 2.04
CA ASP A 145 -6.77 4.94 1.58
C ASP A 145 -7.79 5.54 0.60
N ALA A 146 -8.21 6.75 0.92
CA ALA A 146 -9.17 7.52 0.15
C ALA A 146 -8.72 8.99 0.04
N ARG A 147 -9.49 9.79 -0.64
CA ARG A 147 -9.29 11.22 -0.76
C ARG A 147 -10.51 11.97 -0.30
N ALA A 148 -10.26 13.10 0.34
CA ALA A 148 -11.31 14.06 0.63
C ALA A 148 -10.99 15.40 -0.03
N TRP A 149 -12.03 16.09 -0.49
CA TRP A 149 -11.93 17.48 -0.94
C TRP A 149 -12.70 18.37 0.03
N LEU A 150 -12.05 19.44 0.42
CA LEU A 150 -12.54 20.43 1.37
C LEU A 150 -12.75 21.74 0.63
N LYS A 151 -14.01 22.14 0.43
CA LYS A 151 -14.36 23.36 -0.26
C LYS A 151 -14.62 24.49 0.71
N ARG A 152 -13.91 25.60 0.52
CA ARG A 152 -14.05 26.86 1.29
C ARG A 152 -14.21 28.04 0.32
N GLY A 153 -15.39 28.55 0.20
CA GLY A 153 -15.70 29.62 -0.77
C GLY A 153 -15.34 29.18 -2.20
N ARG A 154 -14.33 29.83 -2.84
CA ARG A 154 -13.86 29.50 -4.19
C ARG A 154 -12.67 28.55 -4.22
N SER A 155 -12.09 28.24 -3.07
CA SER A 155 -10.93 27.35 -2.97
C SER A 155 -11.38 25.95 -2.63
N CYS A 156 -10.71 24.96 -3.26
CA CYS A 156 -10.85 23.57 -2.94
C CYS A 156 -9.48 22.98 -2.65
N THR A 157 -9.35 22.25 -1.55
CA THR A 157 -8.12 21.53 -1.21
C THR A 157 -8.39 20.05 -1.10
N ARG A 158 -7.42 19.24 -1.47
CA ARG A 158 -7.49 17.78 -1.41
C ARG A 158 -6.61 17.29 -0.27
N GLN A 159 -7.10 16.30 0.48
CA GLN A 159 -6.35 15.61 1.53
C GLN A 159 -6.45 14.09 1.36
N ALA A 160 -5.38 13.38 1.71
CA ALA A 160 -5.43 11.94 1.93
C ALA A 160 -6.15 11.68 3.26
N VAL A 161 -7.09 10.74 3.22
CA VAL A 161 -7.87 10.30 4.39
C VAL A 161 -8.01 8.78 4.32
N LEU A 162 -8.50 8.16 5.38
CA LEU A 162 -9.08 6.83 5.29
C LEU A 162 -10.57 6.98 4.97
N GLY A 163 -11.07 6.14 4.07
CA GLY A 163 -12.46 6.05 3.69
C GLY A 163 -12.95 4.60 3.67
N PRO A 164 -14.24 4.36 3.38
CA PRO A 164 -14.78 3.01 3.23
C PRO A 164 -14.13 2.30 2.05
N GLY A 165 -13.61 1.11 2.32
CA GLY A 165 -12.91 0.28 1.34
C GLY A 165 -13.78 -0.80 0.70
N CYS A 166 -13.17 -1.92 0.37
CA CYS A 166 -13.79 -2.99 -0.37
C CYS A 166 -14.61 -3.92 0.53
N ARG A 167 -15.83 -4.20 0.12
CA ARG A 167 -16.73 -5.11 0.84
C ARG A 167 -16.11 -6.50 0.99
N GLY A 168 -16.19 -7.05 2.20
CA GLY A 168 -15.71 -8.40 2.50
C GLY A 168 -14.20 -8.52 2.69
N TYR A 169 -13.43 -7.45 2.51
CA TYR A 169 -12.01 -7.45 2.83
C TYR A 169 -11.76 -7.10 4.30
N THR A 170 -10.70 -7.69 4.85
CA THR A 170 -10.17 -7.36 6.18
C THR A 170 -8.74 -6.86 6.02
N ARG A 171 -8.39 -5.77 6.68
CA ARG A 171 -7.00 -5.30 6.74
C ARG A 171 -6.20 -6.21 7.66
N THR A 172 -5.24 -6.93 7.11
CA THR A 172 -4.46 -7.96 7.81
C THR A 172 -3.05 -7.49 8.16
N SER A 173 -2.52 -6.48 7.47
CA SER A 173 -1.23 -5.88 7.80
C SER A 173 -1.22 -4.38 7.51
N THR A 174 -0.45 -3.65 8.33
CA THR A 174 -0.10 -2.23 8.10
C THR A 174 1.33 -2.01 8.57
N MET A 175 2.23 -1.63 7.64
CA MET A 175 3.61 -1.32 7.96
C MET A 175 3.97 0.07 7.44
N GLU A 176 4.38 0.93 8.35
CA GLU A 176 4.92 2.26 8.07
C GLU A 176 6.38 2.31 8.55
N ALA A 177 7.18 3.16 7.95
CA ALA A 177 8.54 3.36 8.43
C ALA A 177 8.51 4.16 9.74
N ASP A 178 9.15 3.63 10.79
CA ASP A 178 9.12 4.19 12.14
C ASP A 178 10.38 5.03 12.41
N ALA A 179 10.20 6.22 12.99
CA ALA A 179 11.29 7.12 13.37
C ALA A 179 12.33 6.46 14.30
N SER A 180 11.92 5.50 15.11
CA SER A 180 12.84 4.77 16.01
C SER A 180 13.86 3.89 15.28
N LEU A 181 13.65 3.65 13.98
CA LEU A 181 14.56 2.89 13.13
C LEU A 181 15.62 3.75 12.45
N VAL A 182 15.57 5.07 12.56
CA VAL A 182 16.58 5.96 12.01
C VAL A 182 17.94 5.64 12.63
N GLY A 183 18.95 5.42 11.78
CA GLY A 183 20.29 5.00 12.20
C GLY A 183 20.41 3.54 12.66
N LYS A 184 19.34 2.75 12.54
CA LYS A 184 19.40 1.30 12.80
C LYS A 184 19.93 0.55 11.58
N LEU A 185 20.56 -0.58 11.85
CA LEU A 185 21.12 -1.47 10.83
C LEU A 185 20.10 -2.55 10.43
N TYR A 186 20.44 -3.26 9.38
CA TYR A 186 19.66 -4.35 8.80
C TYR A 186 18.98 -5.30 9.80
N PRO A 187 19.63 -5.84 10.87
CA PRO A 187 18.96 -6.78 11.76
C PRO A 187 17.75 -6.18 12.49
N ASP A 188 17.85 -4.91 12.89
CA ASP A 188 16.75 -4.21 13.58
C ASP A 188 15.60 -3.92 12.62
N ILE A 189 15.93 -3.43 11.40
CA ILE A 189 14.95 -3.15 10.35
C ILE A 189 14.20 -4.42 9.97
N ASN A 190 14.91 -5.53 9.76
CA ASN A 190 14.28 -6.81 9.46
C ASN A 190 13.39 -7.31 10.59
N THR A 191 13.85 -7.17 11.85
CA THR A 191 13.04 -7.53 13.02
C THR A 191 11.74 -6.74 13.09
N TYR A 192 11.79 -5.46 12.73
CA TYR A 192 10.61 -4.62 12.65
C TYR A 192 9.66 -5.08 11.54
N MET A 193 10.16 -5.25 10.32
CA MET A 193 9.36 -5.66 9.14
C MET A 193 8.65 -6.99 9.34
N ARG A 194 9.30 -7.94 10.05
CA ARG A 194 8.74 -9.27 10.31
C ARG A 194 7.47 -9.25 11.16
N ARG A 195 7.24 -8.21 11.96
CA ARG A 195 5.99 -8.05 12.73
C ARG A 195 4.77 -7.84 11.84
N PHE A 196 4.99 -7.40 10.60
CA PHE A 196 3.96 -7.08 9.62
C PHE A 196 3.90 -8.05 8.46
N GLY A 197 4.63 -9.17 8.53
CA GLY A 197 4.62 -10.20 7.50
C GLY A 197 5.64 -9.98 6.38
N PHE A 198 6.58 -9.05 6.53
CA PHE A 198 7.66 -8.82 5.57
C PHE A 198 9.01 -9.33 6.10
N ASP A 199 9.90 -9.72 5.20
CA ASP A 199 11.23 -10.25 5.49
C ASP A 199 12.28 -9.58 4.59
N TYR A 200 13.20 -8.85 5.21
CA TYR A 200 14.29 -8.16 4.52
C TYR A 200 15.57 -9.00 4.57
N THR A 201 15.58 -10.10 3.81
CA THR A 201 16.72 -11.04 3.73
C THR A 201 17.36 -11.12 2.35
N GLU A 202 16.80 -10.44 1.35
CA GLU A 202 17.35 -10.42 0.00
C GLU A 202 18.15 -9.15 -0.27
N HIS A 203 19.25 -8.96 0.46
CA HIS A 203 20.13 -7.81 0.42
C HIS A 203 21.61 -8.21 0.17
N PRO A 204 22.46 -7.28 -0.27
CA PRO A 204 23.87 -7.57 -0.55
C PRO A 204 24.83 -7.44 0.68
N ASN A 205 24.31 -7.27 1.91
CA ASN A 205 25.13 -7.23 3.12
C ASN A 205 25.76 -8.60 3.41
N CYS A 206 26.97 -8.84 2.94
CA CYS A 206 27.66 -10.10 3.16
C CYS A 206 29.17 -9.96 3.22
N THR A 207 29.79 -10.83 4.02
CA THR A 207 31.23 -11.04 4.04
C THR A 207 31.60 -12.21 3.15
N GLY A 208 32.51 -12.01 2.21
CA GLY A 208 33.16 -13.09 1.49
C GLY A 208 32.39 -13.69 0.30
N GLY A 209 31.35 -13.02 -0.19
CA GLY A 209 30.67 -13.38 -1.43
C GLY A 209 31.05 -12.47 -2.60
N LEU A 210 30.67 -12.88 -3.82
CA LEU A 210 30.78 -11.98 -4.97
C LEU A 210 29.71 -10.89 -4.87
N GLY A 211 30.11 -9.63 -4.96
CA GLY A 211 29.22 -8.50 -5.02
C GLY A 211 28.44 -8.23 -3.74
N GLY A 212 29.08 -8.37 -2.59
CA GLY A 212 28.54 -7.91 -1.33
C GLY A 212 29.60 -7.22 -0.49
N HIS A 213 29.17 -6.23 0.28
CA HIS A 213 30.04 -5.56 1.24
C HIS A 213 29.23 -5.13 2.48
N ILE A 214 29.92 -5.04 3.62
CA ILE A 214 29.31 -4.65 4.90
C ILE A 214 29.37 -3.14 5.11
N ASP A 215 30.34 -2.47 4.53
CA ASP A 215 30.62 -1.05 4.75
C ASP A 215 29.62 -0.13 4.04
N GLY A 216 28.74 -0.71 3.22
CA GLY A 216 27.70 0.03 2.52
C GLY A 216 26.37 0.01 3.26
N VAL A 217 25.70 1.14 3.30
CA VAL A 217 24.30 1.19 3.70
C VAL A 217 23.46 0.64 2.56
N HIS A 218 22.84 -0.52 2.77
CA HIS A 218 21.96 -1.13 1.77
C HIS A 218 20.49 -0.93 2.11
N GLY A 219 20.14 -0.82 3.39
CA GLY A 219 18.79 -0.55 3.84
C GLY A 219 18.81 0.29 5.10
N GLU A 220 18.07 1.36 5.08
CA GLU A 220 17.93 2.31 6.17
C GLU A 220 16.49 2.78 6.29
N VAL A 221 16.16 3.38 7.43
CA VAL A 221 15.00 4.25 7.56
C VAL A 221 15.51 5.67 7.66
N ASP A 222 15.04 6.51 6.76
CA ASP A 222 15.49 7.88 6.63
C ASP A 222 14.31 8.83 6.52
N LEU A 223 14.52 10.09 6.91
CA LEU A 223 13.55 11.15 6.73
C LEU A 223 13.66 11.66 5.29
N GLU A 224 12.64 11.43 4.48
CA GLU A 224 12.60 11.96 3.11
C GLU A 224 12.35 13.49 3.17
N PRO A 225 13.31 14.30 2.69
CA PRO A 225 13.29 15.74 2.99
C PRO A 225 12.09 16.50 2.40
N ALA A 226 11.62 16.11 1.20
CA ALA A 226 10.54 16.80 0.52
C ALA A 226 9.17 16.56 1.17
N SER A 227 8.96 15.38 1.75
CA SER A 227 7.70 15.01 2.38
C SER A 227 7.72 15.13 3.90
N ASN A 228 8.91 15.26 4.51
CA ASN A 228 9.11 15.19 5.96
C ASN A 228 8.55 13.89 6.57
N ARG A 229 8.64 12.75 5.84
CA ARG A 229 8.14 11.44 6.26
C ARG A 229 9.27 10.45 6.37
N HIS A 230 9.19 9.55 7.34
CA HIS A 230 10.10 8.41 7.40
C HIS A 230 9.71 7.39 6.33
N ALA A 231 10.72 6.83 5.66
CA ALA A 231 10.55 5.79 4.67
C ALA A 231 11.71 4.80 4.74
N PHE A 232 11.45 3.55 4.38
CA PHE A 232 12.51 2.58 4.11
C PHE A 232 13.20 3.00 2.81
N ARG A 233 14.51 3.07 2.84
CA ARG A 233 15.33 3.38 1.68
C ARG A 233 16.26 2.24 1.39
N PHE A 234 16.17 1.66 0.20
CA PHE A 234 17.01 0.56 -0.25
C PHE A 234 17.96 1.04 -1.32
N HIS A 235 19.24 0.66 -1.20
CA HIS A 235 20.32 1.08 -2.07
C HIS A 235 20.96 -0.12 -2.78
N ILE A 236 21.40 0.10 -4.00
CA ILE A 236 22.31 -0.79 -4.74
C ILE A 236 23.48 0.03 -5.29
N HIS A 237 24.69 -0.52 -5.16
CA HIS A 237 25.91 0.17 -5.51
C HIS A 237 26.59 -0.45 -6.73
N ILE A 238 27.25 0.40 -7.50
CA ILE A 238 28.21 0.07 -8.53
C ILE A 238 29.60 0.54 -8.10
N ASP A 239 29.68 1.59 -7.32
CA ASP A 239 30.89 2.21 -6.81
C ASP A 239 30.71 2.50 -5.30
N PRO A 240 31.71 2.20 -4.44
CA PRO A 240 33.05 1.66 -4.75
C PRO A 240 33.07 0.14 -4.97
N VAL A 241 32.03 -0.59 -4.63
CA VAL A 241 31.88 -2.04 -4.81
C VAL A 241 30.55 -2.33 -5.51
N ILE A 242 30.55 -3.29 -6.42
CA ILE A 242 29.35 -3.68 -7.12
C ILE A 242 28.60 -4.69 -6.29
N ASP A 243 27.39 -4.34 -5.92
CA ASP A 243 26.49 -5.24 -5.21
C ASP A 243 26.05 -6.41 -6.09
N GLY A 244 25.87 -7.56 -5.47
CA GLY A 244 25.40 -8.79 -6.13
C GLY A 244 23.96 -9.19 -5.75
N ASP A 245 23.64 -10.42 -6.12
CA ASP A 245 22.38 -11.07 -5.72
C ASP A 245 22.62 -11.92 -4.46
N ARG A 246 22.36 -11.35 -3.28
CA ARG A 246 22.45 -12.07 -1.98
C ARG A 246 23.79 -12.79 -1.78
N CYS A 247 24.89 -12.17 -2.26
CA CYS A 247 26.23 -12.74 -2.18
C CYS A 247 26.38 -14.12 -2.82
N SER A 248 25.51 -14.47 -3.74
CA SER A 248 25.57 -15.74 -4.45
C SER A 248 26.77 -15.80 -5.37
N ALA A 249 27.64 -16.78 -5.17
CA ALA A 249 28.78 -17.00 -6.05
C ALA A 249 28.42 -17.41 -7.48
N SER A 250 27.19 -17.89 -7.70
CA SER A 250 26.70 -18.38 -8.99
C SER A 250 25.87 -17.34 -9.76
N THR A 251 25.34 -16.32 -9.10
CA THR A 251 24.48 -15.31 -9.72
C THR A 251 25.24 -13.99 -9.88
N VAL A 252 25.97 -13.86 -10.98
CA VAL A 252 26.98 -12.81 -11.18
C VAL A 252 26.55 -11.74 -12.19
N ASP A 253 25.33 -11.79 -12.73
CA ASP A 253 24.82 -10.95 -13.80
C ASP A 253 23.77 -9.92 -13.34
N ARG A 254 23.54 -9.83 -12.03
CA ARG A 254 22.47 -9.01 -11.45
C ARG A 254 22.76 -8.51 -10.04
N GLN A 255 22.01 -7.50 -9.63
CA GLN A 255 22.01 -6.93 -8.28
C GLN A 255 20.64 -7.09 -7.66
N ARG A 256 20.59 -7.26 -6.33
CA ARG A 256 19.33 -7.37 -5.60
C ARG A 256 19.41 -6.73 -4.23
N ASN A 257 18.41 -5.93 -3.94
CA ASN A 257 18.11 -5.41 -2.62
C ASN A 257 16.59 -5.27 -2.47
N GLU A 258 15.94 -6.31 -1.93
CA GLU A 258 14.48 -6.40 -1.82
C GLU A 258 14.06 -6.93 -0.46
N MET A 259 12.96 -6.39 0.08
CA MET A 259 12.15 -7.12 1.06
C MET A 259 11.11 -7.97 0.34
N LYS A 260 10.60 -8.98 1.01
CA LYS A 260 9.58 -9.90 0.49
C LYS A 260 8.60 -10.29 1.59
N SER A 261 7.48 -10.93 1.22
CA SER A 261 6.65 -11.61 2.20
C SER A 261 7.45 -12.68 2.96
N ILE A 262 7.15 -12.86 4.25
CA ILE A 262 7.79 -13.88 5.09
C ILE A 262 7.63 -15.26 4.45
N THR A 263 8.74 -15.99 4.42
CA THR A 263 8.77 -17.37 3.99
C THR A 263 8.44 -18.25 5.19
N ASN A 264 7.19 -18.61 5.35
CA ASN A 264 6.79 -19.57 6.38
C ASN A 264 5.72 -20.51 5.84
N ASN A 265 6.14 -21.72 5.51
CA ASN A 265 5.27 -22.74 4.92
C ASN A 265 4.29 -23.36 5.94
N SER A 266 4.40 -23.05 7.22
CA SER A 266 3.60 -23.66 8.29
C SER A 266 2.57 -22.75 8.93
N THR A 267 2.63 -21.44 8.69
CA THR A 267 1.72 -20.47 9.24
C THR A 267 1.29 -19.47 8.19
N TRP A 268 0.03 -19.14 8.20
CA TRP A 268 -0.53 -18.04 7.44
C TRP A 268 0.26 -16.75 7.65
N ALA A 269 0.59 -16.04 6.56
CA ALA A 269 1.28 -14.77 6.57
C ALA A 269 0.52 -13.75 5.71
N PRO A 270 0.16 -12.60 6.25
CA PRO A 270 -0.77 -11.64 5.62
C PRO A 270 -0.28 -11.00 4.31
N VAL A 271 0.95 -11.27 3.91
CA VAL A 271 1.52 -10.70 2.67
C VAL A 271 1.76 -11.78 1.61
N GLN A 272 1.41 -13.03 1.90
CA GLN A 272 1.46 -14.14 0.95
C GLN A 272 0.12 -14.23 0.22
N GLY A 273 0.15 -14.39 -1.10
CA GLY A 273 -1.04 -14.71 -1.87
C GLY A 273 -1.26 -16.22 -1.90
N ASN A 274 -2.37 -16.70 -1.38
CA ASN A 274 -2.72 -18.11 -1.35
C ASN A 274 -3.65 -18.46 -2.53
N TRP A 275 -3.76 -19.74 -2.85
CA TRP A 275 -4.69 -20.17 -3.89
C TRP A 275 -6.13 -19.76 -3.58
N ASP A 276 -6.84 -19.25 -4.59
CA ASP A 276 -8.22 -18.77 -4.53
C ASP A 276 -8.45 -17.58 -3.57
N GLU A 277 -7.37 -16.92 -3.17
CA GLU A 277 -7.44 -15.75 -2.30
C GLU A 277 -7.54 -14.47 -3.10
N TRP A 278 -8.37 -13.56 -2.61
CA TRP A 278 -8.41 -12.17 -3.03
C TRP A 278 -7.59 -11.32 -2.07
N GLN A 279 -6.63 -10.58 -2.61
CA GLN A 279 -5.76 -9.71 -1.82
C GLN A 279 -5.65 -8.33 -2.46
N ILE A 280 -5.58 -7.29 -1.62
CA ILE A 280 -5.24 -5.94 -2.04
C ILE A 280 -3.93 -5.56 -1.35
N LEU A 281 -2.99 -5.04 -2.15
CA LEU A 281 -1.77 -4.40 -1.69
C LEU A 281 -1.82 -2.91 -1.98
N GLU A 282 -1.65 -2.10 -0.94
CA GLU A 282 -1.42 -0.65 -1.07
C GLU A 282 -0.05 -0.32 -0.51
N TRP A 283 0.71 0.49 -1.25
CA TRP A 283 2.03 0.93 -0.84
C TRP A 283 2.45 2.17 -1.60
N LYS A 284 3.50 2.84 -1.11
CA LYS A 284 4.03 4.04 -1.73
C LYS A 284 5.50 3.88 -2.05
N PHE A 285 5.92 4.47 -3.16
CA PHE A 285 7.33 4.56 -3.49
C PHE A 285 7.71 5.90 -4.10
N LYS A 286 9.02 6.19 -4.06
CA LYS A 286 9.64 7.30 -4.75
C LYS A 286 10.96 6.84 -5.36
N LEU A 287 11.16 7.17 -6.63
CA LEU A 287 12.45 7.00 -7.32
C LEU A 287 13.21 8.32 -7.28
N PRO A 288 14.55 8.33 -7.11
CA PRO A 288 15.32 9.57 -7.13
C PRO A 288 15.29 10.21 -8.53
N ALA A 289 15.50 11.53 -8.56
CA ALA A 289 15.69 12.25 -9.81
C ALA A 289 16.82 11.63 -10.66
N GLY A 290 16.56 11.44 -11.94
CA GLY A 290 17.52 10.85 -12.88
C GLY A 290 17.77 9.35 -12.65
N PHE A 291 16.84 8.62 -12.06
CA PHE A 291 16.93 7.15 -11.93
C PHE A 291 17.32 6.50 -13.25
N GLN A 292 18.28 5.57 -13.21
CA GLN A 292 18.78 4.91 -14.42
C GLN A 292 18.40 3.43 -14.44
N PRO A 293 17.30 3.05 -15.13
CA PRO A 293 16.95 1.66 -15.32
C PRO A 293 17.85 0.99 -16.35
N THR A 294 17.84 -0.33 -16.38
CA THR A 294 18.56 -1.13 -17.39
C THR A 294 17.69 -1.41 -18.62
N ALA A 295 18.32 -1.80 -19.70
CA ALA A 295 17.61 -2.29 -20.89
C ALA A 295 17.03 -3.70 -20.72
N ASN A 296 17.58 -4.49 -19.78
CA ASN A 296 17.11 -5.82 -19.42
C ASN A 296 16.09 -5.74 -18.29
N PHE A 297 16.01 -6.74 -17.41
CA PHE A 297 15.10 -6.69 -16.28
C PHE A 297 15.60 -5.68 -15.21
N GLY A 298 14.64 -4.95 -14.62
CA GLY A 298 14.89 -4.05 -13.49
C GLY A 298 13.58 -3.87 -12.75
N HIS A 299 13.32 -4.70 -11.72
CA HIS A 299 12.05 -4.72 -11.02
C HIS A 299 12.13 -3.89 -9.74
N ILE A 300 11.08 -3.15 -9.46
CA ILE A 300 10.86 -2.47 -8.16
C ILE A 300 9.78 -3.19 -7.34
N HIS A 301 8.96 -4.00 -8.00
CA HIS A 301 7.99 -4.88 -7.38
C HIS A 301 7.84 -6.17 -8.18
N GLN A 302 7.57 -7.29 -7.49
CA GLN A 302 7.33 -8.58 -8.08
C GLN A 302 6.26 -9.35 -7.30
N LEU A 303 5.30 -9.94 -8.00
CA LEU A 303 4.51 -11.07 -7.51
C LEU A 303 5.16 -12.34 -8.05
N LYS A 304 5.63 -13.23 -7.18
CA LYS A 304 6.45 -14.36 -7.59
C LYS A 304 6.11 -15.63 -6.82
N ALA A 305 5.87 -16.71 -7.56
CA ALA A 305 5.70 -18.04 -6.96
C ALA A 305 6.88 -18.39 -6.03
N GLN A 306 6.57 -18.96 -4.88
CA GLN A 306 7.57 -19.37 -3.89
C GLN A 306 8.40 -20.55 -4.40
N ASP A 307 7.75 -21.51 -4.99
CA ASP A 307 8.28 -22.80 -5.41
C ASP A 307 7.49 -23.31 -6.62
N GLY A 308 7.61 -24.62 -6.91
CA GLY A 308 7.03 -25.24 -8.09
C GLY A 308 7.98 -25.21 -9.30
N PRO A 309 7.66 -25.98 -10.35
CA PRO A 309 8.52 -26.13 -11.51
C PRO A 309 8.67 -24.85 -12.34
N ASN A 310 7.69 -23.95 -12.29
CA ASN A 310 7.62 -22.75 -13.10
C ASN A 310 7.87 -21.45 -12.30
N ASN A 311 8.56 -21.53 -11.16
CA ASN A 311 8.82 -20.37 -10.29
C ASN A 311 9.97 -19.46 -10.81
N GLY A 312 10.50 -19.68 -11.99
CA GLY A 312 11.63 -18.91 -12.55
C GLY A 312 11.30 -17.45 -12.80
N ALA A 313 10.23 -17.18 -13.53
CA ALA A 313 9.74 -15.83 -13.81
C ALA A 313 8.70 -15.37 -12.76
N PRO A 314 8.70 -14.10 -12.35
CA PRO A 314 7.60 -13.53 -11.58
C PRO A 314 6.29 -13.56 -12.38
N THR A 315 5.15 -13.67 -11.69
CA THR A 315 3.82 -13.59 -12.31
C THR A 315 3.55 -12.17 -12.79
N ILE A 316 3.79 -11.19 -11.93
CA ILE A 316 3.67 -9.76 -12.24
C ILE A 316 4.95 -9.04 -11.84
N THR A 317 5.34 -8.01 -12.61
CA THR A 317 6.39 -7.07 -12.20
C THR A 317 6.06 -5.64 -12.56
N ILE A 318 6.45 -4.71 -11.68
CA ILE A 318 6.59 -3.29 -12.01
C ILE A 318 8.05 -3.05 -12.39
N THR A 319 8.30 -2.68 -13.64
CA THR A 319 9.63 -2.69 -14.23
C THR A 319 9.99 -1.38 -14.89
N PRO A 320 10.76 -0.50 -14.24
CA PRO A 320 11.48 0.56 -14.92
C PRO A 320 12.45 -0.02 -15.96
N ARG A 321 12.43 0.51 -17.18
CA ARG A 321 13.26 0.04 -18.30
C ARG A 321 13.77 1.18 -19.17
N SER A 322 14.96 1.00 -19.75
CA SER A 322 15.50 1.88 -20.79
C SER A 322 15.78 1.13 -22.08
N SER A 323 16.17 1.84 -23.13
CA SER A 323 16.85 1.23 -24.27
C SER A 323 18.29 0.83 -23.89
N THR A 324 18.97 0.09 -24.78
CA THR A 324 20.39 -0.26 -24.59
C THR A 324 21.31 0.95 -24.52
N SER A 325 20.90 2.09 -25.08
CA SER A 325 21.61 3.36 -24.98
C SER A 325 21.31 4.14 -23.69
N GLY A 326 20.40 3.64 -22.84
CA GLY A 326 19.93 4.34 -21.64
C GLY A 326 18.86 5.40 -21.90
N ALA A 327 18.48 5.60 -23.14
CA ALA A 327 17.36 6.45 -23.54
C ALA A 327 16.00 5.73 -23.40
N ASN A 328 14.91 6.41 -23.73
CA ASN A 328 13.54 5.85 -23.71
C ASN A 328 13.21 5.19 -22.36
N LYS A 329 13.45 5.92 -21.29
CA LYS A 329 13.15 5.47 -19.93
C LYS A 329 11.64 5.42 -19.72
N ARG A 330 11.13 4.27 -19.30
CA ARG A 330 9.71 4.03 -19.10
C ARG A 330 9.46 3.06 -17.95
N VAL A 331 8.23 3.03 -17.47
CA VAL A 331 7.72 2.01 -16.54
C VAL A 331 6.81 1.06 -17.32
N GLN A 332 6.95 -0.23 -17.05
CA GLN A 332 6.16 -1.31 -17.63
C GLN A 332 5.53 -2.16 -16.53
N ILE A 333 4.32 -2.65 -16.79
CA ILE A 333 3.74 -3.78 -16.05
C ILE A 333 3.88 -5.00 -16.93
N ILE A 334 4.52 -6.05 -16.41
CA ILE A 334 4.80 -7.25 -17.18
C ILE A 334 4.16 -8.44 -16.47
N HIS A 335 3.32 -9.16 -17.18
CA HIS A 335 2.74 -10.44 -16.78
C HIS A 335 3.51 -11.58 -17.48
N SER A 336 3.75 -12.66 -16.75
CA SER A 336 4.31 -13.89 -17.30
C SER A 336 3.33 -15.04 -17.05
N VAL A 337 2.96 -15.73 -18.09
CA VAL A 337 2.06 -16.91 -17.99
C VAL A 337 2.76 -18.11 -17.39
N ASP A 338 2.03 -19.08 -16.89
CA ASP A 338 2.58 -20.33 -16.37
C ASP A 338 3.31 -21.13 -17.46
N GLY A 339 4.42 -21.77 -17.11
CA GLY A 339 5.26 -22.53 -18.05
C GLY A 339 6.13 -21.67 -18.96
N ALA A 340 5.97 -20.36 -18.99
CA ALA A 340 6.78 -19.49 -19.86
C ALA A 340 8.12 -19.14 -19.21
N SER A 341 9.20 -19.74 -19.66
CA SER A 341 10.54 -19.26 -19.36
C SER A 341 10.87 -17.94 -20.08
N THR A 342 10.18 -17.63 -21.18
CA THR A 342 10.48 -16.50 -22.07
C THR A 342 9.26 -15.72 -22.59
N GLY A 343 8.05 -16.25 -22.45
CA GLY A 343 6.84 -15.60 -22.94
C GLY A 343 6.36 -14.52 -21.94
N LYS A 344 6.87 -13.30 -22.06
CA LYS A 344 6.44 -12.19 -21.24
C LYS A 344 5.48 -11.31 -22.01
N GLY A 345 4.26 -11.19 -21.51
CA GLY A 345 3.33 -10.17 -21.97
C GLY A 345 3.61 -8.85 -21.25
N THR A 346 3.89 -7.80 -21.99
CA THR A 346 3.83 -6.44 -21.44
C THR A 346 2.39 -5.98 -21.50
N VAL A 347 1.74 -5.83 -20.33
CA VAL A 347 0.32 -5.44 -20.26
C VAL A 347 0.14 -3.93 -20.17
N VAL A 348 1.15 -3.23 -19.64
CA VAL A 348 1.24 -1.76 -19.70
C VAL A 348 2.63 -1.38 -20.18
N ASP A 349 2.74 -0.49 -21.16
CA ASP A 349 4.01 -0.02 -21.72
C ASP A 349 4.01 1.51 -21.93
N ASN A 350 5.20 2.04 -22.14
CA ASN A 350 5.45 3.42 -22.58
C ASN A 350 5.00 4.51 -21.60
N ILE A 351 4.86 4.21 -20.31
CA ILE A 351 4.64 5.23 -19.31
C ILE A 351 5.97 5.92 -19.02
N PRO A 352 6.11 7.23 -19.26
CA PRO A 352 7.39 7.92 -19.07
C PRO A 352 7.90 7.80 -17.64
N LEU A 353 9.17 7.37 -17.46
CA LEU A 353 9.77 7.27 -16.13
C LEU A 353 9.83 8.63 -15.43
N SER A 354 9.95 9.72 -16.18
CA SER A 354 9.96 11.08 -15.64
C SER A 354 8.70 11.47 -14.85
N ASP A 355 7.58 10.76 -15.05
CA ASP A 355 6.37 10.95 -14.26
C ASP A 355 6.49 10.38 -12.81
N PHE A 356 7.53 9.55 -12.56
CA PHE A 356 7.80 8.87 -11.28
C PHE A 356 9.06 9.41 -10.59
N GLU A 357 9.97 10.06 -11.33
CA GLU A 357 11.23 10.56 -10.79
C GLU A 357 10.98 11.74 -9.84
N ASP A 358 11.57 11.67 -8.64
CA ASP A 358 11.43 12.64 -7.55
C ASP A 358 9.97 12.88 -7.08
N GLU A 359 9.10 11.92 -7.35
CA GLU A 359 7.68 11.99 -7.02
C GLU A 359 7.25 10.80 -6.16
N TRP A 360 6.51 11.08 -5.09
CA TRP A 360 5.80 10.04 -4.38
C TRP A 360 4.61 9.56 -5.21
N VAL A 361 4.53 8.26 -5.38
CA VAL A 361 3.38 7.61 -6.02
C VAL A 361 2.78 6.58 -5.09
N GLN A 362 1.47 6.46 -5.15
CA GLN A 362 0.71 5.42 -4.46
C GLN A 362 0.38 4.32 -5.45
N VAL A 363 0.66 3.10 -5.09
CA VAL A 363 0.28 1.89 -5.80
C VAL A 363 -0.87 1.22 -5.06
N ARG A 364 -1.87 0.79 -5.79
CA ARG A 364 -2.92 -0.12 -5.33
C ARG A 364 -3.05 -1.25 -6.33
N GLU A 365 -2.88 -2.45 -5.85
CA GLU A 365 -3.03 -3.68 -6.63
C GLU A 365 -4.14 -4.53 -5.99
N GLU A 366 -4.95 -5.17 -6.82
CA GLU A 366 -5.94 -6.15 -6.37
C GLU A 366 -5.75 -7.43 -7.20
N MET A 367 -5.65 -8.55 -6.52
CA MET A 367 -5.34 -9.85 -7.08
C MET A 367 -6.34 -10.91 -6.64
N HIS A 368 -6.71 -11.80 -7.58
CA HIS A 368 -7.30 -13.11 -7.29
C HIS A 368 -6.34 -14.20 -7.78
N TYR A 369 -5.80 -14.96 -6.85
CA TYR A 369 -4.71 -15.90 -7.12
C TYR A 369 -5.22 -17.25 -7.64
N THR A 370 -5.63 -17.29 -8.90
CA THR A 370 -6.04 -18.50 -9.63
C THR A 370 -5.48 -18.48 -11.06
N HIS A 371 -5.65 -19.58 -11.82
CA HIS A 371 -5.28 -19.62 -13.23
C HIS A 371 -6.18 -18.79 -14.13
N ASP A 372 -7.44 -18.65 -13.78
CA ASP A 372 -8.39 -17.69 -14.38
C ASP A 372 -8.70 -16.64 -13.31
N GLY A 373 -7.69 -15.85 -13.00
CA GLY A 373 -7.68 -14.91 -11.90
C GLY A 373 -8.02 -13.49 -12.32
N TYR A 374 -7.74 -12.59 -11.39
CA TYR A 374 -7.93 -11.15 -11.57
C TYR A 374 -6.66 -10.41 -11.18
N TYR A 375 -6.34 -9.38 -11.93
CA TYR A 375 -5.31 -8.41 -11.55
C TYR A 375 -5.72 -7.02 -11.97
N SER A 376 -5.68 -6.11 -11.03
CA SER A 376 -5.74 -4.68 -11.34
C SER A 376 -4.60 -3.93 -10.65
N ILE A 377 -4.14 -2.87 -11.28
CA ILE A 377 -3.16 -1.95 -10.73
C ILE A 377 -3.52 -0.52 -11.07
N ARG A 378 -3.55 0.32 -10.05
CA ARG A 378 -3.61 1.77 -10.21
C ARG A 378 -2.42 2.41 -9.54
N ILE A 379 -1.66 3.22 -10.29
CA ILE A 379 -0.56 4.04 -9.76
C ILE A 379 -0.93 5.50 -9.92
N THR A 380 -0.93 6.21 -8.79
CA THR A 380 -1.32 7.62 -8.74
C THR A 380 -0.20 8.45 -8.19
N ARG A 381 0.16 9.53 -8.87
CA ARG A 381 1.11 10.54 -8.37
C ARG A 381 0.44 11.34 -7.26
N ILE A 382 1.08 11.38 -6.07
CA ILE A 382 0.44 11.92 -4.87
C ILE A 382 0.26 13.43 -4.96
N ARG A 383 1.27 14.14 -5.45
CA ARG A 383 1.29 15.61 -5.50
C ARG A 383 0.03 16.21 -6.17
N ASP A 384 -0.38 15.66 -7.29
CA ASP A 384 -1.48 16.21 -8.11
C ASP A 384 -2.63 15.23 -8.35
N GLY A 385 -2.50 13.99 -7.86
CA GLY A 385 -3.51 12.95 -8.06
C GLY A 385 -3.60 12.42 -9.49
N LYS A 386 -2.63 12.75 -10.34
CA LYS A 386 -2.59 12.22 -11.70
C LYS A 386 -2.47 10.70 -11.67
N VAL A 387 -3.41 10.02 -12.28
CA VAL A 387 -3.34 8.58 -12.52
C VAL A 387 -2.30 8.35 -13.62
N LEU A 388 -1.22 7.64 -13.29
CA LEU A 388 -0.12 7.33 -14.20
C LEU A 388 -0.34 5.98 -14.88
N ILE A 389 -0.86 5.01 -14.14
CA ILE A 389 -1.22 3.67 -14.62
C ILE A 389 -2.59 3.33 -14.08
N ASP A 390 -3.44 2.80 -14.94
CA ASP A 390 -4.73 2.21 -14.62
C ASP A 390 -4.94 1.02 -15.54
N PHE A 391 -4.82 -0.20 -14.99
CA PHE A 391 -4.94 -1.44 -15.76
C PHE A 391 -5.77 -2.44 -14.97
N GLN A 392 -6.57 -3.21 -15.67
CA GLN A 392 -7.38 -4.30 -15.11
C GLN A 392 -7.51 -5.42 -16.14
N ASP A 393 -7.45 -6.66 -15.67
CA ASP A 393 -7.73 -7.87 -16.43
C ASP A 393 -8.42 -8.88 -15.50
N ASP A 394 -9.59 -9.33 -15.87
CA ASP A 394 -10.43 -10.26 -15.09
C ASP A 394 -10.31 -11.73 -15.53
N HIS A 395 -9.40 -12.00 -16.49
CA HIS A 395 -9.07 -13.32 -17.02
C HIS A 395 -7.55 -13.53 -17.16
N ILE A 396 -6.81 -13.24 -16.11
CA ILE A 396 -5.35 -13.27 -16.10
C ILE A 396 -4.83 -14.41 -15.19
N ASP A 397 -3.81 -15.17 -15.67
CA ASP A 397 -3.19 -16.24 -14.88
C ASP A 397 -2.32 -15.66 -13.75
N MET A 398 -2.81 -15.74 -12.51
CA MET A 398 -2.16 -15.23 -11.32
C MET A 398 -1.53 -16.33 -10.45
N TRP A 399 -1.45 -17.55 -10.94
CA TRP A 399 -0.90 -18.69 -10.21
C TRP A 399 0.23 -19.38 -10.98
N ARG A 400 0.93 -20.29 -10.31
CA ARG A 400 1.91 -21.22 -10.90
C ARG A 400 1.63 -22.61 -10.39
N ILE A 401 1.49 -23.58 -11.30
CA ILE A 401 1.27 -24.99 -10.98
C ILE A 401 2.34 -25.48 -10.01
N GLY A 402 1.90 -26.13 -8.94
CA GLY A 402 2.78 -26.68 -7.90
C GLY A 402 3.39 -25.63 -6.97
N SER A 403 2.96 -24.36 -7.00
CA SER A 403 3.41 -23.36 -6.04
C SER A 403 2.65 -23.47 -4.73
N SER A 404 3.35 -23.28 -3.61
CA SER A 404 2.75 -23.21 -2.29
C SER A 404 2.00 -21.90 -2.06
N TYR A 405 2.53 -20.78 -2.58
CA TYR A 405 1.94 -19.44 -2.50
C TYR A 405 2.68 -18.48 -3.43
N ILE A 406 2.07 -17.33 -3.67
CA ILE A 406 2.70 -16.18 -4.35
C ILE A 406 3.25 -15.24 -3.30
N ARG A 407 4.50 -14.82 -3.44
CA ARG A 407 5.16 -13.84 -2.57
C ARG A 407 5.29 -12.49 -3.25
N SER A 408 4.96 -11.46 -2.51
CA SER A 408 5.22 -10.08 -2.92
C SER A 408 6.64 -9.68 -2.55
N LYS A 409 7.32 -8.95 -3.43
CA LYS A 409 8.68 -8.42 -3.23
C LYS A 409 8.74 -6.97 -3.63
N PHE A 410 9.49 -6.17 -2.88
CA PHE A 410 9.60 -4.73 -3.06
C PHE A 410 11.05 -4.29 -2.88
N GLY A 411 11.55 -3.42 -3.74
CA GLY A 411 12.92 -2.94 -3.68
C GLY A 411 13.55 -2.77 -5.06
N LEU A 412 14.81 -3.16 -5.20
CA LEU A 412 15.57 -3.06 -6.43
C LEU A 412 16.15 -4.42 -6.83
N TYR A 413 15.75 -4.92 -7.98
CA TYR A 413 16.31 -6.13 -8.57
C TYR A 413 16.57 -5.91 -10.06
N ARG A 414 17.83 -5.70 -10.43
CA ARG A 414 18.21 -5.35 -11.81
C ARG A 414 19.32 -6.21 -12.39
N SER A 415 19.27 -6.36 -13.70
CA SER A 415 20.36 -6.89 -14.52
C SER A 415 21.55 -5.93 -14.54
N LEU A 416 22.76 -6.46 -14.58
CA LEU A 416 23.99 -5.71 -14.85
C LEU A 416 24.20 -5.37 -16.35
N ALA A 417 23.13 -5.50 -17.16
CA ALA A 417 23.11 -5.11 -18.58
C ALA A 417 24.24 -5.73 -19.42
N GLY A 418 24.55 -6.99 -19.14
CA GLY A 418 25.64 -7.71 -19.80
C GLY A 418 26.99 -7.70 -19.05
N GLY A 419 27.09 -6.89 -18.00
CA GLY A 419 28.21 -6.97 -17.04
C GLY A 419 28.11 -8.20 -16.15
N ARG A 420 29.20 -8.54 -15.49
CA ARG A 420 29.29 -9.65 -14.54
C ARG A 420 30.17 -9.25 -13.35
N LEU A 421 29.79 -9.67 -12.16
CA LEU A 421 30.54 -9.40 -10.91
C LEU A 421 31.94 -10.05 -10.89
N ASP A 422 32.11 -11.17 -11.62
CA ASP A 422 33.36 -11.93 -11.68
C ASP A 422 34.32 -11.48 -12.80
N ARG A 423 33.92 -10.48 -13.59
CA ARG A 423 34.71 -9.97 -14.72
C ARG A 423 34.73 -8.45 -14.69
N VAL A 424 35.83 -7.89 -14.29
CA VAL A 424 36.05 -6.44 -14.33
C VAL A 424 36.50 -6.01 -15.73
N PRO A 425 36.01 -4.88 -16.26
CA PRO A 425 35.23 -3.86 -15.57
C PRO A 425 33.73 -3.97 -15.86
N VAL A 426 32.93 -3.98 -14.83
CA VAL A 426 31.48 -3.73 -14.90
C VAL A 426 31.17 -2.33 -15.49
N GLY A 427 32.15 -1.46 -15.49
CA GLY A 427 32.09 -0.11 -16.07
C GLY A 427 31.94 -0.04 -17.60
N GLN A 428 31.69 -1.16 -18.29
CA GLN A 428 31.38 -1.12 -19.72
C GLN A 428 29.87 -0.99 -20.03
N SER A 429 28.98 -1.07 -19.03
CA SER A 429 27.68 -0.44 -19.24
C SER A 429 27.77 0.97 -18.66
N PRO A 430 28.03 2.02 -19.47
CA PRO A 430 28.27 3.38 -18.96
C PRO A 430 27.02 4.00 -18.32
N LEU A 431 26.00 3.23 -18.16
CA LEU A 431 24.67 3.65 -17.79
C LEU A 431 24.30 3.27 -16.35
N LEU A 432 24.92 2.21 -15.78
CA LEU A 432 24.60 1.80 -14.42
C LEU A 432 25.33 2.69 -13.41
N LYS A 433 24.61 3.11 -12.40
CA LYS A 433 25.10 3.92 -11.27
C LYS A 433 24.51 3.42 -9.97
N ASN A 434 24.95 3.97 -8.86
CA ASN A 434 24.31 3.76 -7.57
C ASN A 434 22.86 4.24 -7.64
N GLU A 435 21.94 3.41 -7.18
CA GLU A 435 20.51 3.72 -7.19
C GLU A 435 19.88 3.46 -5.83
N SER A 436 18.76 4.12 -5.58
CA SER A 436 17.96 3.88 -4.40
C SER A 436 16.47 3.93 -4.75
N ILE A 437 15.66 3.37 -3.84
CA ILE A 437 14.21 3.50 -3.85
C ILE A 437 13.73 3.77 -2.43
N TRP A 438 12.77 4.66 -2.29
CA TRP A 438 12.06 4.92 -1.05
C TRP A 438 10.74 4.16 -1.06
N LEU A 439 10.39 3.51 0.07
CA LEU A 439 9.22 2.67 0.22
C LEU A 439 8.54 2.97 1.57
N THR A 440 7.22 3.10 1.59
CA THR A 440 6.47 3.32 2.83
C THR A 440 4.99 2.95 2.69
N ASP A 441 4.25 3.04 3.78
CA ASP A 441 2.79 2.95 3.87
C ASP A 441 2.21 1.66 3.26
N PHE A 442 2.77 0.52 3.65
CA PHE A 442 2.27 -0.78 3.20
C PHE A 442 0.99 -1.17 3.94
N ARG A 443 -0.04 -1.52 3.21
CA ARG A 443 -1.30 -2.06 3.71
C ARG A 443 -1.69 -3.29 2.90
N VAL A 444 -2.13 -4.32 3.61
CA VAL A 444 -2.60 -5.57 3.02
C VAL A 444 -4.02 -5.81 3.49
N TYR A 445 -4.89 -6.11 2.54
CA TYR A 445 -6.26 -6.47 2.80
C TYR A 445 -6.54 -7.80 2.13
N GLU A 446 -7.26 -8.68 2.80
CA GLU A 446 -7.57 -10.02 2.32
C GLU A 446 -9.05 -10.31 2.48
N LYS A 447 -9.60 -10.99 1.51
CA LYS A 447 -10.95 -11.54 1.54
C LYS A 447 -10.84 -13.02 1.90
N ASN A 448 -11.52 -13.44 2.94
CA ASN A 448 -11.37 -14.76 3.53
C ASN A 448 -9.93 -15.05 4.01
N PRO A 449 -9.41 -14.31 5.01
CA PRO A 449 -8.00 -14.38 5.43
C PRO A 449 -7.56 -15.73 6.05
N ASN A 450 -8.40 -16.74 6.05
CA ASN A 450 -8.09 -18.13 6.38
C ASN A 450 -8.56 -19.06 5.26
N PRO A 451 -7.95 -19.02 4.07
CA PRO A 451 -8.20 -20.06 3.09
C PRO A 451 -7.78 -21.40 3.72
N SER A 452 -8.57 -22.41 3.58
CA SER A 452 -8.19 -23.77 3.97
C SER A 452 -6.81 -24.07 3.39
N PRO A 453 -5.85 -24.60 4.18
CA PRO A 453 -4.53 -24.97 3.66
C PRO A 453 -4.75 -25.86 2.45
N GLY A 454 -4.27 -25.39 1.31
CA GLY A 454 -4.65 -25.88 0.00
C GLY A 454 -4.54 -27.37 -0.18
N LEU A 455 -5.53 -27.93 -0.80
CA LEU A 455 -5.39 -29.17 -1.57
C LEU A 455 -4.31 -28.92 -2.66
N PRO A 456 -3.50 -29.91 -3.01
CA PRO A 456 -2.59 -29.79 -4.15
C PRO A 456 -3.43 -29.41 -5.38
N HIS A 457 -3.17 -28.25 -5.91
CA HIS A 457 -3.87 -27.69 -7.07
C HIS A 457 -3.07 -28.04 -8.31
N ASP A 458 -3.47 -29.11 -8.98
CA ASP A 458 -3.00 -29.53 -10.30
C ASP A 458 -3.86 -28.90 -11.41
#